data_33fe8e56d6dcc4149f20f4d369467445
#
_entry.id   33fe8e56d6dcc4149f20f4d369467445
#
_cell.length_a   1.000
_cell.length_b   1.000
_cell.length_c   1.000
_cell.angle_alpha   90.00
_cell.angle_beta   90.00
_cell.angle_gamma   90.00
#
_symmetry.space_group_name_H-M   'P 1'
#
loop_
_entity.id
_entity.type
_entity.pdbx_description
1 polymer ?
#
loop_
_entity_poly.entity_id
_entity_poly.type
_entity_poly.pdbx_seq_one_letter_code
_entity_poly.pdbx_strand_id
1 'polypeptide(L)'
;PKCNSKYIIEIEKENNEINATIINDDNLYIERDSSKCIGCGMCKNTCKLRENLKDNKCFDNCVYCGSCIQTCPTRALKPKNEIPELLKNLKNKTCIALVAPAVRVTIGEEFGKKYGSFEEKKLIGILKKMGFDYVFDVTYGADLTTIEESYELIERIKENKNLPMISSCCPSSVLYIEKYYPEFLKNLSSCKSPISMLSSVIKNYFAAKKHLEDVYIVAIVPCTSKKYEIKRKELDGSCNLAITTRELIDYIRNEYDYNKIKDANFDSIFAGSGSGYLFGNSGGVSESIIRCTYNILTNDDLNDFELNEIRGLDSVKEANIFINNKEINIAVVNGMNNAKKLLENIKKGKSKYEFIEIMNCYGGCIGGGGGPKLDIYEENLIKEKRMNSLYKKDKIKKIKTSYMNSAITNLYKKYLGKPNGKKAKKLLHTSYSDKSKKVGD
;
A
#
# COMPACT_ATOMS: atom_id res chain seq x y z
N PRO A 1 1.39 10.52 -42.15
CA PRO A 1 0.13 10.37 -41.45
C PRO A 1 0.35 10.83 -40.01
N LYS A 2 -0.46 11.79 -39.57
CA LYS A 2 -0.46 12.22 -38.14
C LYS A 2 -1.05 11.06 -37.35
N CYS A 3 -0.19 10.26 -36.71
CA CYS A 3 -0.61 9.26 -35.78
C CYS A 3 -1.02 10.00 -34.48
N ASN A 4 -2.30 9.97 -34.11
CA ASN A 4 -2.76 10.41 -32.84
C ASN A 4 -2.12 9.50 -31.81
N SER A 5 -1.46 10.08 -30.80
CA SER A 5 -0.50 9.56 -29.83
C SER A 5 -0.95 8.41 -28.91
N LYS A 6 -1.80 7.51 -29.35
CA LYS A 6 -2.29 6.36 -28.55
C LYS A 6 -1.54 5.05 -28.78
N TYR A 7 -0.68 4.97 -29.77
CA TYR A 7 -0.03 3.72 -30.15
C TYR A 7 1.47 3.96 -30.36
N ILE A 8 2.32 3.10 -29.80
CA ILE A 8 3.72 2.99 -30.19
C ILE A 8 3.79 1.92 -31.27
N ILE A 9 4.43 2.24 -32.37
CA ILE A 9 4.71 1.27 -33.43
C ILE A 9 6.17 0.85 -33.25
N GLU A 10 6.41 -0.39 -32.88
CA GLU A 10 7.73 -1.01 -32.94
C GLU A 10 7.94 -1.52 -34.35
N ILE A 11 9.02 -1.06 -34.99
CA ILE A 11 9.39 -1.48 -36.38
C ILE A 11 10.60 -2.40 -36.22
N GLU A 12 10.43 -3.66 -36.48
CA GLU A 12 11.52 -4.63 -36.59
C GLU A 12 11.77 -4.95 -38.06
N LYS A 13 13.06 -4.96 -38.46
CA LYS A 13 13.48 -5.35 -39.76
C LYS A 13 14.20 -6.69 -39.70
N GLU A 14 13.51 -7.76 -40.07
CA GLU A 14 14.09 -9.09 -40.26
C GLU A 14 13.98 -9.50 -41.72
N ASN A 15 15.07 -10.01 -42.28
CA ASN A 15 15.13 -10.61 -43.65
C ASN A 15 14.50 -9.78 -44.78
N ASN A 16 14.74 -8.46 -44.79
CA ASN A 16 14.15 -7.52 -45.75
C ASN A 16 12.62 -7.29 -45.61
N GLU A 17 11.98 -7.84 -44.61
CA GLU A 17 10.60 -7.53 -44.30
C GLU A 17 10.54 -6.54 -43.12
N ILE A 18 9.61 -5.57 -43.22
CA ILE A 18 9.34 -4.59 -42.19
C ILE A 18 8.08 -5.05 -41.44
N ASN A 19 8.26 -5.54 -40.26
CA ASN A 19 7.16 -5.89 -39.36
C ASN A 19 6.86 -4.70 -38.45
N ALA A 20 5.67 -4.13 -38.58
CA ALA A 20 5.17 -3.06 -37.72
C ALA A 20 4.18 -3.63 -36.74
N THR A 21 4.54 -3.67 -35.44
CA THR A 21 3.65 -4.11 -34.37
C THR A 21 3.12 -2.90 -33.63
N ILE A 22 1.80 -2.75 -33.57
CA ILE A 22 1.16 -1.71 -32.74
C ILE A 22 1.18 -2.15 -31.28
N ILE A 23 1.93 -1.45 -30.47
CA ILE A 23 1.94 -1.67 -29.01
C ILE A 23 0.98 -0.67 -28.38
N ASN A 24 -0.07 -1.17 -27.74
CA ASN A 24 -0.92 -0.32 -26.90
C ASN A 24 -0.15 -0.03 -25.59
N ASP A 25 0.40 1.18 -25.48
CA ASP A 25 1.28 1.60 -24.38
C ASP A 25 0.49 2.27 -23.21
N ASP A 26 -0.83 2.18 -23.22
CA ASP A 26 -1.71 2.81 -22.23
C ASP A 26 -1.81 1.97 -20.95
N ASN A 27 -0.85 2.14 -20.05
CA ASN A 27 -1.03 1.69 -18.67
C ASN A 27 -2.04 2.62 -17.98
N LEU A 28 -3.08 2.04 -17.36
CA LEU A 28 -4.17 2.80 -16.75
C LEU A 28 -3.72 3.75 -15.61
N TYR A 29 -2.56 3.50 -14.98
CA TYR A 29 -2.11 4.20 -13.78
C TYR A 29 -0.67 4.73 -13.85
N ILE A 30 0.02 4.48 -14.98
CA ILE A 30 1.40 4.94 -15.23
C ILE A 30 1.44 5.60 -16.59
N GLU A 31 1.85 6.85 -16.64
CA GLU A 31 2.01 7.63 -17.86
C GLU A 31 3.47 7.61 -18.33
N ARG A 32 3.66 7.67 -19.65
CA ARG A 32 4.96 7.82 -20.29
C ARG A 32 5.03 9.12 -21.06
N ASP A 33 6.01 9.95 -20.72
CA ASP A 33 6.39 11.12 -21.50
C ASP A 33 7.40 10.70 -22.57
N SER A 34 6.93 10.54 -23.81
CA SER A 34 7.77 10.11 -24.93
C SER A 34 8.88 11.10 -25.26
N SER A 35 8.70 12.40 -24.97
CA SER A 35 9.72 13.43 -25.20
C SER A 35 10.95 13.28 -24.29
N LYS A 36 10.77 12.67 -23.11
CA LYS A 36 11.84 12.41 -22.14
C LYS A 36 12.40 10.99 -22.21
N CYS A 37 11.76 10.11 -22.96
CA CYS A 37 12.17 8.72 -23.04
C CYS A 37 13.34 8.54 -24.02
N ILE A 38 14.49 8.07 -23.47
CA ILE A 38 15.72 7.83 -24.25
C ILE A 38 15.85 6.37 -24.71
N GLY A 39 14.82 5.53 -24.57
CA GLY A 39 14.84 4.14 -25.04
C GLY A 39 15.79 3.20 -24.30
N CYS A 40 16.30 3.55 -23.11
CA CYS A 40 17.36 2.80 -22.39
C CYS A 40 16.96 1.41 -21.89
N GLY A 41 15.68 1.03 -21.93
CA GLY A 41 15.20 -0.29 -21.52
C GLY A 41 15.21 -0.57 -19.99
N MET A 42 15.71 0.33 -19.12
CA MET A 42 15.81 0.07 -17.67
C MET A 42 14.47 -0.27 -17.02
N CYS A 43 13.37 0.34 -17.47
CA CYS A 43 12.01 0.02 -17.00
C CYS A 43 11.60 -1.42 -17.37
N LYS A 44 12.05 -1.91 -18.51
CA LYS A 44 11.85 -3.31 -18.95
C LYS A 44 12.63 -4.26 -18.02
N ASN A 45 13.88 -3.97 -17.77
CA ASN A 45 14.76 -4.84 -16.96
C ASN A 45 14.35 -4.90 -15.48
N THR A 46 13.78 -3.82 -14.96
CA THR A 46 13.27 -3.78 -13.57
C THR A 46 11.96 -4.53 -13.39
N CYS A 47 11.16 -4.64 -14.46
CA CYS A 47 9.86 -5.32 -14.37
C CYS A 47 10.05 -6.84 -14.40
N LYS A 48 10.14 -7.46 -13.24
CA LYS A 48 10.36 -8.90 -13.07
C LYS A 48 9.18 -9.76 -13.57
N LEU A 49 8.02 -9.17 -13.80
CA LEU A 49 6.86 -9.86 -14.38
C LEU A 49 7.01 -10.10 -15.89
N ARG A 50 7.97 -9.46 -16.55
CA ARG A 50 8.23 -9.64 -17.99
C ARG A 50 8.99 -10.91 -18.33
N GLU A 51 9.70 -11.52 -17.41
CA GLU A 51 10.48 -12.74 -17.66
C GLU A 51 9.62 -13.93 -18.15
N ASN A 52 8.30 -13.86 -17.96
CA ASN A 52 7.35 -14.90 -18.38
C ASN A 52 6.57 -14.54 -19.66
N LEU A 53 6.91 -13.43 -20.34
CA LEU A 53 6.20 -12.97 -21.52
C LEU A 53 6.95 -13.37 -22.79
N LYS A 54 6.36 -14.27 -23.58
CA LYS A 54 6.82 -14.58 -24.94
C LYS A 54 6.46 -13.46 -25.94
N ASP A 55 5.48 -12.60 -25.59
CA ASP A 55 4.98 -11.53 -26.45
C ASP A 55 4.99 -10.18 -25.73
N ASN A 56 5.10 -9.09 -26.52
CA ASN A 56 5.23 -7.70 -26.07
C ASN A 56 4.02 -7.10 -25.30
N LYS A 57 3.07 -7.92 -24.86
CA LYS A 57 1.87 -7.50 -24.08
C LYS A 57 2.18 -7.21 -22.62
N CYS A 58 2.99 -6.18 -22.37
CA CYS A 58 3.53 -5.86 -21.04
C CYS A 58 2.48 -5.47 -19.99
N PHE A 59 1.36 -4.88 -20.39
CA PHE A 59 0.44 -4.25 -19.44
C PHE A 59 -0.65 -5.17 -18.93
N ASP A 60 -1.04 -6.20 -19.70
CA ASP A 60 -2.03 -7.18 -19.24
C ASP A 60 -1.56 -7.95 -18.00
N ASN A 61 -0.25 -8.08 -17.86
CA ASN A 61 0.40 -8.76 -16.73
C ASN A 61 0.85 -7.81 -15.61
N CYS A 62 0.68 -6.49 -15.76
CA CYS A 62 1.11 -5.50 -14.81
C CYS A 62 0.35 -5.60 -13.48
N VAL A 63 1.07 -5.44 -12.36
CA VAL A 63 0.50 -5.31 -11.00
C VAL A 63 0.53 -3.85 -10.50
N TYR A 64 0.79 -2.92 -11.40
CA TYR A 64 0.79 -1.47 -11.18
C TYR A 64 1.69 -0.98 -10.04
N CYS A 65 2.75 -1.69 -9.72
CA CYS A 65 3.59 -1.40 -8.55
C CYS A 65 4.43 -0.12 -8.67
N GLY A 66 4.68 0.38 -9.88
CA GLY A 66 5.46 1.60 -10.12
C GLY A 66 6.99 1.44 -9.98
N SER A 67 7.54 0.22 -9.90
CA SER A 67 8.99 0.01 -9.87
C SER A 67 9.69 0.60 -11.11
N CYS A 68 9.04 0.53 -12.27
CA CYS A 68 9.52 1.14 -13.51
C CYS A 68 9.62 2.67 -13.43
N ILE A 69 8.77 3.33 -12.62
CA ILE A 69 8.85 4.77 -12.37
C ILE A 69 10.11 5.11 -11.57
N GLN A 70 10.40 4.34 -10.52
CA GLN A 70 11.57 4.56 -9.69
C GLN A 70 12.87 4.38 -10.46
N THR A 71 12.92 3.40 -11.37
CA THR A 71 14.12 3.07 -12.16
C THR A 71 14.36 4.03 -13.33
N CYS A 72 13.32 4.74 -13.84
CA CYS A 72 13.44 5.58 -15.01
C CYS A 72 14.43 6.75 -14.79
N PRO A 73 15.60 6.81 -15.49
CA PRO A 73 16.63 7.81 -15.23
C PRO A 73 16.19 9.22 -15.64
N THR A 74 15.40 9.33 -16.70
CA THR A 74 14.93 10.61 -17.24
C THR A 74 13.59 11.08 -16.68
N ARG A 75 13.00 10.31 -15.72
CA ARG A 75 11.65 10.57 -15.19
C ARG A 75 10.56 10.59 -16.29
N ALA A 76 10.78 9.89 -17.41
CA ALA A 76 9.80 9.74 -18.47
C ALA A 76 8.56 8.96 -18.01
N LEU A 77 8.72 8.03 -17.06
CA LEU A 77 7.59 7.33 -16.43
C LEU A 77 7.19 8.04 -15.14
N LYS A 78 5.90 8.26 -14.98
CA LYS A 78 5.31 8.90 -13.82
C LYS A 78 3.94 8.27 -13.50
N PRO A 79 3.44 8.41 -12.26
CA PRO A 79 2.04 8.09 -11.96
C PRO A 79 1.12 8.89 -12.87
N LYS A 80 0.00 8.30 -13.28
CA LYS A 80 -1.06 9.04 -13.97
C LYS A 80 -1.51 10.21 -13.10
N ASN A 81 -1.52 11.41 -13.69
CA ASN A 81 -1.86 12.62 -12.97
C ASN A 81 -3.37 12.74 -12.76
N GLU A 82 -3.82 12.59 -11.52
CA GLU A 82 -5.22 12.74 -11.12
C GLU A 82 -5.48 14.02 -10.28
N ILE A 83 -4.50 14.92 -10.17
CA ILE A 83 -4.68 16.24 -9.53
C ILE A 83 -5.82 17.06 -10.15
N PRO A 84 -6.01 17.12 -11.48
CA PRO A 84 -7.13 17.86 -12.05
C PRO A 84 -8.51 17.36 -11.57
N GLU A 85 -8.67 16.03 -11.44
CA GLU A 85 -9.89 15.44 -10.88
C GLU A 85 -10.06 15.80 -9.40
N LEU A 86 -8.98 15.76 -8.62
CA LEU A 86 -8.99 16.20 -7.23
C LEU A 86 -9.48 17.65 -7.11
N LEU A 87 -8.85 18.58 -7.83
CA LEU A 87 -9.16 20.01 -7.74
C LEU A 87 -10.61 20.34 -8.15
N LYS A 88 -11.17 19.60 -9.11
CA LYS A 88 -12.59 19.70 -9.48
C LYS A 88 -13.50 19.32 -8.32
N ASN A 89 -13.19 18.23 -7.61
CA ASN A 89 -14.03 17.74 -6.52
C ASN A 89 -13.88 18.57 -5.25
N LEU A 90 -12.69 19.13 -4.96
CA LEU A 90 -12.47 20.03 -3.82
C LEU A 90 -13.37 21.27 -3.83
N LYS A 91 -13.86 21.69 -5.00
CA LYS A 91 -14.76 22.86 -5.14
C LYS A 91 -16.25 22.53 -4.88
N ASN A 92 -16.65 21.26 -5.02
CA ASN A 92 -18.04 20.91 -5.14
C ASN A 92 -18.52 19.83 -4.16
N LYS A 93 -17.60 19.24 -3.37
CA LYS A 93 -17.90 18.09 -2.50
C LYS A 93 -17.28 18.26 -1.12
N THR A 94 -17.82 17.56 -0.13
CA THR A 94 -17.13 17.40 1.15
C THR A 94 -15.94 16.45 0.96
N CYS A 95 -14.74 17.02 0.87
CA CYS A 95 -13.54 16.27 0.56
C CYS A 95 -12.76 15.87 1.82
N ILE A 96 -12.44 14.58 1.92
CA ILE A 96 -11.73 13.98 3.05
C ILE A 96 -10.42 13.35 2.56
N ALA A 97 -9.29 13.82 3.11
CA ALA A 97 -7.98 13.22 2.83
C ALA A 97 -7.64 12.13 3.84
N LEU A 98 -7.11 11.00 3.34
CA LEU A 98 -6.55 9.90 4.13
C LEU A 98 -5.05 9.80 3.88
N VAL A 99 -4.24 10.05 4.90
CA VAL A 99 -2.77 10.16 4.76
C VAL A 99 -2.08 8.89 5.21
N ALA A 100 -1.40 8.21 4.27
CA ALA A 100 -0.61 7.01 4.58
C ALA A 100 0.68 7.34 5.36
N PRO A 101 1.16 6.45 6.24
CA PRO A 101 2.34 6.70 7.09
C PRO A 101 3.61 7.07 6.30
N ALA A 102 3.89 6.37 5.21
CA ALA A 102 5.10 6.56 4.42
C ALA A 102 5.18 7.95 3.73
N VAL A 103 4.04 8.60 3.45
CA VAL A 103 4.04 9.93 2.83
C VAL A 103 4.71 10.96 3.73
N ARG A 104 4.55 10.84 5.04
CA ARG A 104 5.06 11.78 6.05
C ARG A 104 6.58 11.82 6.16
N VAL A 105 7.24 10.70 5.80
CA VAL A 105 8.70 10.56 5.86
C VAL A 105 9.38 10.74 4.50
N THR A 106 8.59 10.98 3.45
CA THR A 106 9.11 11.09 2.08
C THR A 106 8.88 12.45 1.44
N ILE A 107 7.77 13.13 1.76
CA ILE A 107 7.35 14.35 1.05
C ILE A 107 8.34 15.50 1.18
N GLY A 108 8.99 15.68 2.34
CA GLY A 108 9.90 16.77 2.61
C GLY A 108 11.21 16.73 1.82
N GLU A 109 11.63 15.55 1.37
CA GLU A 109 12.90 15.32 0.69
C GLU A 109 13.03 16.18 -0.59
N GLU A 110 11.94 16.32 -1.32
CA GLU A 110 11.90 17.14 -2.55
C GLU A 110 11.79 18.66 -2.30
N PHE A 111 11.73 19.06 -1.03
CA PHE A 111 11.73 20.46 -0.55
C PHE A 111 12.93 20.79 0.34
N GLY A 112 14.04 20.06 0.17
CA GLY A 112 15.30 20.31 0.86
C GLY A 112 15.35 19.83 2.31
N LYS A 113 14.39 19.02 2.76
CA LYS A 113 14.47 18.39 4.08
C LYS A 113 15.37 17.15 4.03
N LYS A 114 15.95 16.78 5.18
CA LYS A 114 16.76 15.56 5.30
C LYS A 114 15.94 14.32 4.95
N TYR A 115 16.57 13.33 4.36
CA TYR A 115 15.96 12.02 4.11
C TYR A 115 15.32 11.45 5.37
N GLY A 116 14.06 10.99 5.26
CA GLY A 116 13.29 10.48 6.37
C GLY A 116 12.79 11.53 7.36
N SER A 117 12.91 12.83 7.08
CA SER A 117 12.31 13.90 7.89
C SER A 117 10.81 13.68 8.04
N PHE A 118 10.30 13.80 9.27
CA PHE A 118 8.90 13.54 9.57
C PHE A 118 8.06 14.81 9.43
N GLU A 119 7.47 15.01 8.27
CA GLU A 119 6.78 16.24 7.85
C GLU A 119 5.24 16.19 8.01
N GLU A 120 4.74 15.47 9.01
CA GLU A 120 3.29 15.27 9.23
C GLU A 120 2.51 16.59 9.30
N LYS A 121 2.90 17.49 10.19
CA LYS A 121 2.16 18.74 10.40
C LYS A 121 2.16 19.64 9.16
N LYS A 122 3.29 19.69 8.47
CA LYS A 122 3.43 20.43 7.22
C LYS A 122 2.54 19.85 6.12
N LEU A 123 2.55 18.54 5.96
CA LEU A 123 1.68 17.83 5.01
C LEU A 123 0.20 18.09 5.28
N ILE A 124 -0.23 18.01 6.53
CA ILE A 124 -1.63 18.29 6.90
C ILE A 124 -1.98 19.76 6.60
N GLY A 125 -1.08 20.68 6.91
CA GLY A 125 -1.25 22.11 6.58
C GLY A 125 -1.43 22.35 5.07
N ILE A 126 -0.68 21.63 4.24
CA ILE A 126 -0.82 21.67 2.78
C ILE A 126 -2.23 21.20 2.36
N LEU A 127 -2.66 20.04 2.84
CA LEU A 127 -3.95 19.48 2.48
C LEU A 127 -5.12 20.39 2.92
N LYS A 128 -5.04 20.96 4.12
CA LYS A 128 -6.01 21.94 4.59
C LYS A 128 -6.01 23.21 3.68
N LYS A 129 -4.84 23.68 3.28
CA LYS A 129 -4.71 24.82 2.36
C LYS A 129 -5.24 24.52 0.95
N MET A 130 -5.14 23.28 0.49
CA MET A 130 -5.73 22.81 -0.77
C MET A 130 -7.27 22.80 -0.75
N GLY A 131 -7.90 22.84 0.44
CA GLY A 131 -9.35 22.89 0.60
C GLY A 131 -9.98 21.56 1.05
N PHE A 132 -9.21 20.63 1.63
CA PHE A 132 -9.82 19.45 2.26
C PHE A 132 -10.54 19.85 3.55
N ASP A 133 -11.80 19.43 3.68
CA ASP A 133 -12.64 19.67 4.87
C ASP A 133 -12.11 18.90 6.08
N TYR A 134 -11.71 17.63 5.86
CA TYR A 134 -11.13 16.77 6.88
C TYR A 134 -9.86 16.09 6.37
N VAL A 135 -8.92 15.90 7.30
CA VAL A 135 -7.68 15.16 7.04
C VAL A 135 -7.49 14.12 8.14
N PHE A 136 -7.55 12.84 7.79
CA PHE A 136 -7.46 11.72 8.72
C PHE A 136 -6.21 10.88 8.53
N ASP A 137 -5.81 10.25 9.64
CA ASP A 137 -4.65 9.38 9.72
C ASP A 137 -4.99 7.94 9.37
N VAL A 138 -4.34 7.38 8.31
CA VAL A 138 -4.51 5.98 7.91
C VAL A 138 -3.96 5.00 8.97
N THR A 139 -3.17 5.46 9.93
CA THR A 139 -2.74 4.60 11.06
C THR A 139 -3.94 4.06 11.86
N TYR A 140 -5.05 4.79 11.90
CA TYR A 140 -6.31 4.27 12.47
C TYR A 140 -6.89 3.11 11.64
N GLY A 141 -6.85 3.22 10.32
CA GLY A 141 -7.23 2.13 9.42
C GLY A 141 -6.31 0.92 9.55
N ALA A 142 -5.00 1.15 9.80
CA ALA A 142 -4.04 0.10 10.10
C ALA A 142 -4.37 -0.63 11.41
N ASP A 143 -4.82 0.08 12.44
CA ASP A 143 -5.29 -0.53 13.68
C ASP A 143 -6.51 -1.43 13.44
N LEU A 144 -7.47 -0.99 12.61
CA LEU A 144 -8.61 -1.84 12.22
C LEU A 144 -8.16 -3.10 11.49
N THR A 145 -7.24 -2.97 10.53
CA THR A 145 -6.69 -4.11 9.79
C THR A 145 -5.98 -5.07 10.75
N THR A 146 -5.16 -4.55 11.65
CA THR A 146 -4.46 -5.35 12.66
C THR A 146 -5.42 -6.17 13.51
N ILE A 147 -6.49 -5.56 14.03
CA ILE A 147 -7.49 -6.27 14.83
C ILE A 147 -8.18 -7.36 14.03
N GLU A 148 -8.72 -7.04 12.85
CA GLU A 148 -9.45 -8.02 12.03
C GLU A 148 -8.54 -9.15 11.53
N GLU A 149 -7.33 -8.85 11.04
CA GLU A 149 -6.37 -9.89 10.62
C GLU A 149 -5.89 -10.76 11.77
N SER A 150 -5.74 -10.20 12.99
CA SER A 150 -5.36 -10.99 14.17
C SER A 150 -6.45 -11.98 14.55
N TYR A 151 -7.71 -11.57 14.57
CA TYR A 151 -8.83 -12.48 14.83
C TYR A 151 -8.98 -13.52 13.72
N GLU A 152 -8.79 -13.16 12.45
CA GLU A 152 -8.80 -14.08 11.32
C GLU A 152 -7.65 -15.10 11.42
N LEU A 153 -6.44 -14.68 11.77
CA LEU A 153 -5.29 -15.57 11.96
C LEU A 153 -5.54 -16.58 13.09
N ILE A 154 -6.05 -16.11 14.23
CA ILE A 154 -6.40 -16.97 15.37
C ILE A 154 -7.44 -18.03 14.97
N GLU A 155 -8.49 -17.64 14.23
CA GLU A 155 -9.52 -18.55 13.73
C GLU A 155 -8.91 -19.61 12.82
N ARG A 156 -8.07 -19.23 11.84
CA ARG A 156 -7.38 -20.15 10.91
C ARG A 156 -6.42 -21.10 11.62
N ILE A 157 -5.69 -20.63 12.63
CA ILE A 157 -4.79 -21.45 13.45
C ILE A 157 -5.58 -22.48 14.27
N LYS A 158 -6.72 -22.09 14.87
CA LYS A 158 -7.59 -22.99 15.64
C LYS A 158 -8.22 -24.08 14.77
N GLU A 159 -8.65 -23.70 13.57
CA GLU A 159 -9.27 -24.62 12.62
C GLU A 159 -8.25 -25.42 11.79
N ASN A 160 -6.97 -25.05 11.86
CA ASN A 160 -5.90 -25.57 10.99
C ASN A 160 -6.26 -25.50 9.50
N LYS A 161 -6.80 -24.36 9.07
CA LYS A 161 -7.37 -24.20 7.73
C LYS A 161 -6.87 -22.94 7.02
N ASN A 162 -6.60 -23.07 5.71
CA ASN A 162 -6.14 -21.97 4.85
C ASN A 162 -4.86 -21.28 5.38
N LEU A 163 -3.96 -22.08 5.96
CA LEU A 163 -2.62 -21.65 6.36
C LEU A 163 -1.61 -21.95 5.25
N PRO A 164 -0.53 -21.18 5.13
CA PRO A 164 -0.30 -19.91 5.82
C PRO A 164 -1.31 -18.84 5.41
N MET A 165 -1.68 -17.95 6.34
CA MET A 165 -2.44 -16.76 6.00
C MET A 165 -1.49 -15.72 5.39
N ILE A 166 -1.86 -15.17 4.24
CA ILE A 166 -1.08 -14.14 3.54
C ILE A 166 -1.79 -12.79 3.70
N SER A 167 -1.08 -11.79 4.24
CA SER A 167 -1.64 -10.43 4.40
C SER A 167 -2.03 -9.79 3.06
N SER A 168 -3.15 -9.09 3.05
CA SER A 168 -3.74 -8.46 1.87
C SER A 168 -3.49 -6.94 1.76
N CYS A 169 -2.64 -6.37 2.62
CA CYS A 169 -2.40 -4.91 2.67
C CYS A 169 -1.75 -4.35 1.41
N CYS A 170 -0.93 -5.14 0.68
CA CYS A 170 -0.24 -4.72 -0.53
C CYS A 170 -1.05 -5.07 -1.78
N PRO A 171 -1.64 -4.09 -2.50
CA PRO A 171 -2.49 -4.38 -3.65
C PRO A 171 -1.73 -4.99 -4.83
N SER A 172 -0.40 -4.75 -4.93
CA SER A 172 0.42 -5.40 -5.95
C SER A 172 0.60 -6.89 -5.68
N SER A 173 0.77 -7.30 -4.41
CA SER A 173 0.90 -8.72 -4.05
C SER A 173 -0.43 -9.45 -4.20
N VAL A 174 -1.52 -8.82 -3.81
CA VAL A 174 -2.88 -9.38 -4.03
C VAL A 174 -3.12 -9.61 -5.52
N LEU A 175 -2.90 -8.60 -6.37
CA LEU A 175 -3.09 -8.72 -7.81
C LEU A 175 -2.12 -9.74 -8.44
N TYR A 176 -0.91 -9.86 -7.90
CA TYR A 176 0.05 -10.88 -8.32
C TYR A 176 -0.47 -12.29 -8.04
N ILE A 177 -1.01 -12.52 -6.84
CA ILE A 177 -1.61 -13.81 -6.49
C ILE A 177 -2.85 -14.10 -7.35
N GLU A 178 -3.75 -13.13 -7.55
CA GLU A 178 -4.92 -13.28 -8.41
C GLU A 178 -4.57 -13.67 -9.85
N LYS A 179 -3.42 -13.18 -10.37
CA LYS A 179 -3.00 -13.43 -11.76
C LYS A 179 -2.15 -14.67 -11.95
N TYR A 180 -1.25 -14.94 -11.02
CA TYR A 180 -0.21 -15.95 -11.23
C TYR A 180 -0.30 -17.14 -10.28
N TYR A 181 -1.02 -17.02 -9.17
CA TYR A 181 -1.15 -18.02 -8.12
C TYR A 181 -2.57 -18.11 -7.56
N PRO A 182 -3.60 -18.29 -8.42
CA PRO A 182 -5.00 -18.26 -7.98
C PRO A 182 -5.32 -19.38 -6.96
N GLU A 183 -4.54 -20.45 -6.90
CA GLU A 183 -4.65 -21.49 -5.88
C GLU A 183 -4.45 -20.99 -4.45
N PHE A 184 -3.75 -19.84 -4.28
CA PHE A 184 -3.52 -19.19 -2.97
C PHE A 184 -4.56 -18.13 -2.61
N LEU A 185 -5.61 -17.92 -3.40
CA LEU A 185 -6.67 -16.97 -3.07
C LEU A 185 -7.30 -17.24 -1.71
N LYS A 186 -7.47 -18.51 -1.35
CA LYS A 186 -7.98 -18.94 -0.04
C LYS A 186 -7.04 -18.62 1.13
N ASN A 187 -5.75 -18.43 0.84
CA ASN A 187 -4.73 -18.10 1.81
C ASN A 187 -4.64 -16.58 2.06
N LEU A 188 -5.11 -15.73 1.13
CA LEU A 188 -5.17 -14.30 1.36
C LEU A 188 -6.07 -13.99 2.56
N SER A 189 -5.66 -13.04 3.39
CA SER A 189 -6.54 -12.43 4.38
C SER A 189 -7.73 -11.80 3.68
N SER A 190 -8.92 -12.01 4.23
CA SER A 190 -10.14 -11.38 3.70
C SER A 190 -10.27 -9.90 4.04
N CYS A 191 -9.37 -9.38 4.87
CA CYS A 191 -9.38 -7.98 5.30
C CYS A 191 -9.12 -7.01 4.16
N LYS A 192 -9.86 -5.90 4.16
CA LYS A 192 -9.54 -4.75 3.30
C LYS A 192 -8.23 -4.10 3.76
N SER A 193 -7.57 -3.36 2.87
CA SER A 193 -6.41 -2.57 3.27
C SER A 193 -6.78 -1.43 4.24
N PRO A 194 -5.82 -0.88 5.01
CA PRO A 194 -6.07 0.22 5.94
C PRO A 194 -6.84 1.40 5.35
N ILE A 195 -6.54 1.78 4.11
CA ILE A 195 -7.23 2.86 3.41
C ILE A 195 -8.69 2.48 3.16
N SER A 196 -8.94 1.29 2.64
CA SER A 196 -10.28 0.83 2.31
C SER A 196 -11.12 0.59 3.58
N MET A 197 -10.50 0.11 4.67
CA MET A 197 -11.20 -0.01 5.97
C MET A 197 -11.62 1.34 6.53
N LEU A 198 -10.67 2.30 6.59
CA LEU A 198 -10.97 3.64 7.10
C LEU A 198 -11.99 4.35 6.22
N SER A 199 -11.89 4.23 4.90
CA SER A 199 -12.88 4.79 3.96
C SER A 199 -14.28 4.21 4.20
N SER A 200 -14.39 2.90 4.41
CA SER A 200 -15.67 2.26 4.74
C SER A 200 -16.25 2.78 6.06
N VAL A 201 -15.42 2.96 7.08
CA VAL A 201 -15.86 3.54 8.37
C VAL A 201 -16.28 5.00 8.20
N ILE A 202 -15.56 5.78 7.44
CA ILE A 202 -15.90 7.19 7.18
C ILE A 202 -17.25 7.27 6.48
N LYS A 203 -17.46 6.56 5.38
CA LYS A 203 -18.74 6.61 4.65
C LYS A 203 -19.93 6.12 5.47
N ASN A 204 -19.78 5.01 6.19
CA ASN A 204 -20.89 4.34 6.83
C ASN A 204 -21.13 4.77 8.29
N TYR A 205 -20.15 5.38 8.96
CA TYR A 205 -20.27 5.80 10.34
C TYR A 205 -20.05 7.29 10.54
N PHE A 206 -18.91 7.83 10.08
CA PHE A 206 -18.56 9.22 10.34
C PHE A 206 -19.47 10.18 9.56
N ALA A 207 -19.63 9.96 8.27
CA ALA A 207 -20.47 10.81 7.42
C ALA A 207 -21.93 10.81 7.91
N ALA A 208 -22.47 9.62 8.21
CA ALA A 208 -23.82 9.51 8.76
C ALA A 208 -23.97 10.24 10.09
N LYS A 209 -22.99 10.11 11.00
CA LYS A 209 -23.00 10.78 12.31
C LYS A 209 -22.88 12.30 12.21
N LYS A 210 -22.19 12.79 11.17
CA LYS A 210 -21.97 14.22 10.92
C LYS A 210 -22.97 14.83 9.95
N HIS A 211 -23.93 14.04 9.45
CA HIS A 211 -24.89 14.46 8.42
C HIS A 211 -24.20 15.07 7.19
N LEU A 212 -23.08 14.46 6.76
CA LEU A 212 -22.34 14.87 5.57
C LEU A 212 -22.92 14.20 4.34
N GLU A 213 -23.26 15.01 3.36
CA GLU A 213 -23.70 14.56 2.04
C GLU A 213 -22.54 14.64 1.05
N ASP A 214 -22.60 13.86 -0.02
CA ASP A 214 -21.66 13.84 -1.16
C ASP A 214 -20.17 13.81 -0.76
N VAL A 215 -19.85 12.90 0.18
CA VAL A 215 -18.48 12.75 0.68
C VAL A 215 -17.56 12.16 -0.39
N TYR A 216 -16.46 12.86 -0.67
CA TYR A 216 -15.40 12.46 -1.60
C TYR A 216 -14.11 12.14 -0.87
N ILE A 217 -13.76 10.86 -0.79
CA ILE A 217 -12.61 10.38 -0.02
C ILE A 217 -11.39 10.22 -0.94
N VAL A 218 -10.28 10.83 -0.57
CA VAL A 218 -9.03 10.86 -1.32
C VAL A 218 -7.91 10.27 -0.50
N ALA A 219 -7.28 9.20 -0.99
CA ALA A 219 -6.11 8.59 -0.37
C ALA A 219 -4.82 9.28 -0.85
N ILE A 220 -3.99 9.75 0.07
CA ILE A 220 -2.65 10.28 -0.20
C ILE A 220 -1.63 9.18 0.11
N VAL A 221 -0.97 8.65 -0.93
CA VAL A 221 -0.27 7.35 -0.88
C VAL A 221 1.09 7.37 -1.58
N PRO A 222 2.03 6.50 -1.18
CA PRO A 222 3.31 6.32 -1.88
C PRO A 222 3.24 5.31 -3.05
N CYS A 223 2.04 4.84 -3.43
CA CYS A 223 1.87 3.63 -4.23
C CYS A 223 0.92 3.84 -5.42
N THR A 224 1.36 3.53 -6.63
CA THR A 224 0.52 3.57 -7.84
C THR A 224 -0.52 2.45 -7.87
N SER A 225 -0.21 1.28 -7.28
CA SER A 225 -1.15 0.16 -7.21
C SER A 225 -2.40 0.45 -6.37
N LYS A 226 -2.34 1.45 -5.48
CA LYS A 226 -3.52 1.93 -4.75
C LYS A 226 -4.55 2.59 -5.66
N LYS A 227 -4.14 3.18 -6.79
CA LYS A 227 -5.05 3.69 -7.82
C LYS A 227 -5.89 2.56 -8.44
N TYR A 228 -5.29 1.39 -8.64
CA TYR A 228 -6.00 0.18 -9.08
C TYR A 228 -6.92 -0.36 -7.97
N GLU A 229 -6.40 -0.47 -6.75
CA GLU A 229 -7.15 -1.04 -5.62
C GLU A 229 -8.50 -0.35 -5.41
N ILE A 230 -8.52 0.99 -5.34
CA ILE A 230 -9.75 1.76 -5.10
C ILE A 230 -10.80 1.63 -6.21
N LYS A 231 -10.42 1.17 -7.40
CA LYS A 231 -11.33 0.94 -8.52
C LYS A 231 -11.86 -0.51 -8.57
N ARG A 232 -11.48 -1.37 -7.62
CA ARG A 232 -11.97 -2.75 -7.54
C ARG A 232 -13.45 -2.75 -7.15
N LYS A 233 -14.26 -3.51 -7.88
CA LYS A 233 -15.71 -3.62 -7.63
C LYS A 233 -16.00 -4.17 -6.22
N GLU A 234 -15.17 -5.09 -5.76
CA GLU A 234 -15.28 -5.77 -4.47
C GLU A 234 -15.08 -4.83 -3.27
N LEU A 235 -14.58 -3.61 -3.49
CA LEU A 235 -14.37 -2.60 -2.45
C LEU A 235 -15.48 -1.54 -2.36
N ASP A 236 -16.56 -1.69 -3.14
CA ASP A 236 -17.77 -0.84 -3.12
C ASP A 236 -17.48 0.66 -3.29
N GLY A 237 -16.40 1.05 -3.99
CA GLY A 237 -16.05 2.45 -4.18
C GLY A 237 -15.92 3.24 -2.88
N SER A 238 -15.48 2.58 -1.79
CA SER A 238 -15.33 3.22 -0.48
C SER A 238 -14.35 4.41 -0.51
N CYS A 239 -13.26 4.34 -1.27
CA CYS A 239 -12.35 5.44 -1.57
C CYS A 239 -12.56 5.90 -3.03
N ASN A 240 -12.63 7.20 -3.27
CA ASN A 240 -12.97 7.76 -4.58
C ASN A 240 -11.75 8.00 -5.46
N LEU A 241 -10.64 8.50 -4.87
CA LEU A 241 -9.43 8.88 -5.59
C LEU A 241 -8.17 8.52 -4.80
N ALA A 242 -7.06 8.23 -5.51
CA ALA A 242 -5.76 8.02 -4.88
C ALA A 242 -4.70 8.92 -5.55
N ILE A 243 -4.19 9.87 -4.80
CA ILE A 243 -3.11 10.78 -5.22
C ILE A 243 -1.79 10.26 -4.66
N THR A 244 -0.80 10.09 -5.52
CA THR A 244 0.53 9.66 -5.08
C THR A 244 1.31 10.83 -4.47
N THR A 245 2.30 10.50 -3.62
CA THR A 245 3.21 11.50 -3.05
C THR A 245 3.86 12.33 -4.16
N ARG A 246 4.21 11.73 -5.28
CA ARG A 246 4.85 12.42 -6.42
C ARG A 246 3.92 13.42 -7.09
N GLU A 247 2.67 13.04 -7.36
CA GLU A 247 1.68 13.97 -7.92
C GLU A 247 1.46 15.16 -6.99
N LEU A 248 1.38 14.89 -5.68
CA LEU A 248 1.22 15.94 -4.67
C LEU A 248 2.46 16.86 -4.62
N ILE A 249 3.67 16.32 -4.69
CA ILE A 249 4.92 17.09 -4.74
C ILE A 249 4.94 18.00 -5.97
N ASP A 250 4.63 17.45 -7.16
CA ASP A 250 4.63 18.23 -8.40
C ASP A 250 3.61 19.38 -8.33
N TYR A 251 2.43 19.14 -7.75
CA TYR A 251 1.43 20.17 -7.53
C TYR A 251 1.90 21.24 -6.54
N ILE A 252 2.48 20.84 -5.40
CA ILE A 252 2.96 21.77 -4.37
C ILE A 252 4.05 22.70 -4.94
N ARG A 253 4.97 22.17 -5.74
CA ARG A 253 6.05 22.97 -6.37
C ARG A 253 5.53 24.08 -7.26
N ASN A 254 4.42 23.85 -7.92
CA ASN A 254 3.84 24.83 -8.84
C ASN A 254 2.97 25.87 -8.14
N GLU A 255 2.31 25.49 -7.05
CA GLU A 255 1.24 26.29 -6.45
C GLU A 255 1.64 26.93 -5.11
N TYR A 256 2.61 26.37 -4.39
CA TYR A 256 2.89 26.75 -3.02
C TYR A 256 4.39 26.89 -2.72
N ASP A 257 4.74 27.86 -1.88
CA ASP A 257 6.02 27.86 -1.17
C ASP A 257 5.90 26.92 0.05
N TYR A 258 6.53 25.74 -0.04
CA TYR A 258 6.48 24.70 1.00
C TYR A 258 6.83 25.23 2.39
N ASN A 259 7.83 26.09 2.49
CA ASN A 259 8.32 26.60 3.78
C ASN A 259 7.35 27.59 4.44
N LYS A 260 6.53 28.30 3.64
CA LYS A 260 5.53 29.26 4.13
C LYS A 260 4.20 28.62 4.54
N ILE A 261 3.98 27.34 4.28
CA ILE A 261 2.76 26.64 4.71
C ILE A 261 2.73 26.58 6.24
N LYS A 262 1.60 26.93 6.83
CA LYS A 262 1.37 26.76 8.27
C LYS A 262 1.16 25.30 8.63
N ASP A 263 1.71 24.88 9.75
CA ASP A 263 1.50 23.55 10.31
C ASP A 263 0.05 23.36 10.76
N ALA A 264 -0.48 22.16 10.57
CA ALA A 264 -1.79 21.76 11.06
C ALA A 264 -1.74 20.33 11.66
N ASN A 265 -2.82 19.93 12.34
CA ASN A 265 -2.97 18.61 12.91
C ASN A 265 -4.09 17.85 12.20
N PHE A 266 -4.05 16.52 12.29
CA PHE A 266 -5.18 15.68 11.90
C PHE A 266 -6.46 16.06 12.64
N ASP A 267 -7.58 15.85 12.00
CA ASP A 267 -8.88 15.91 12.67
C ASP A 267 -8.97 14.71 13.63
N SER A 268 -9.11 14.99 14.92
CA SER A 268 -8.71 14.12 16.04
C SER A 268 -9.53 12.84 16.26
N ILE A 269 -10.59 12.63 15.49
CA ILE A 269 -11.56 11.55 15.77
C ILE A 269 -11.02 10.14 15.44
N PHE A 270 -10.04 10.06 14.53
CA PHE A 270 -9.42 8.82 14.05
C PHE A 270 -7.90 8.83 14.28
N ALA A 271 -7.49 8.80 15.53
CA ALA A 271 -6.08 8.71 15.90
C ALA A 271 -5.65 7.24 15.98
N GLY A 272 -4.59 6.87 15.25
CA GLY A 272 -4.04 5.51 15.29
C GLY A 272 -2.96 5.32 16.35
N SER A 273 -2.60 4.05 16.57
CA SER A 273 -1.53 3.62 17.47
C SER A 273 -0.12 3.75 16.86
N GLY A 274 0.90 3.42 17.66
CA GLY A 274 2.28 3.27 17.22
C GLY A 274 2.42 2.20 16.14
N SER A 275 1.79 1.03 16.34
CA SER A 275 1.76 -0.07 15.37
C SER A 275 1.27 0.38 13.99
N GLY A 276 0.35 1.33 13.91
CA GLY A 276 -0.15 1.86 12.63
C GLY A 276 0.93 2.53 11.77
N TYR A 277 1.98 3.12 12.38
CA TYR A 277 3.10 3.69 11.63
C TYR A 277 3.95 2.62 10.97
N LEU A 278 4.06 1.43 11.59
CA LEU A 278 4.87 0.32 11.10
C LEU A 278 4.40 -0.19 9.74
N PHE A 279 3.14 -0.01 9.37
CA PHE A 279 2.60 -0.36 8.05
C PHE A 279 3.29 0.36 6.88
N GLY A 280 4.07 1.40 7.16
CA GLY A 280 4.95 2.03 6.16
C GLY A 280 6.20 1.22 5.84
N ASN A 281 6.62 0.34 6.74
CA ASN A 281 7.83 -0.48 6.66
C ASN A 281 7.52 -1.93 6.30
N SER A 282 8.48 -2.62 5.68
CA SER A 282 8.42 -4.06 5.52
C SER A 282 8.60 -4.77 6.87
N GLY A 283 7.75 -5.74 7.16
CA GLY A 283 7.65 -6.44 8.44
C GLY A 283 6.69 -5.77 9.43
N GLY A 284 6.31 -4.51 9.14
CA GLY A 284 5.48 -3.76 10.08
C GLY A 284 4.05 -4.25 10.21
N VAL A 285 3.48 -4.83 9.15
CA VAL A 285 2.16 -5.48 9.20
C VAL A 285 2.25 -6.73 10.08
N SER A 286 3.23 -7.60 9.83
CA SER A 286 3.48 -8.81 10.61
C SER A 286 3.69 -8.49 12.09
N GLU A 287 4.56 -7.51 12.37
CA GLU A 287 4.84 -7.11 13.75
C GLU A 287 3.57 -6.61 14.46
N SER A 288 2.76 -5.79 13.80
CA SER A 288 1.51 -5.27 14.36
C SER A 288 0.50 -6.37 14.66
N ILE A 289 0.34 -7.32 13.73
CA ILE A 289 -0.58 -8.46 13.87
C ILE A 289 -0.13 -9.39 15.00
N ILE A 290 1.17 -9.67 15.09
CA ILE A 290 1.68 -10.56 16.15
C ILE A 290 1.55 -9.94 17.54
N ARG A 291 1.87 -8.66 17.68
CA ARG A 291 1.63 -7.94 18.95
C ARG A 291 0.16 -8.07 19.41
N CYS A 292 -0.76 -7.91 18.45
CA CYS A 292 -2.19 -8.00 18.73
C CYS A 292 -2.65 -9.46 18.98
N THR A 293 -2.19 -10.41 18.18
CA THR A 293 -2.49 -11.85 18.33
C THR A 293 -2.00 -12.38 19.68
N TYR A 294 -0.80 -11.99 20.08
CA TYR A 294 -0.23 -12.35 21.37
C TYR A 294 -1.15 -11.87 22.51
N ASN A 295 -1.51 -10.58 22.52
CA ASN A 295 -2.40 -10.02 23.54
C ASN A 295 -3.77 -10.70 23.59
N ILE A 296 -4.40 -10.97 22.42
CA ILE A 296 -5.71 -11.64 22.37
C ILE A 296 -5.64 -13.05 22.97
N LEU A 297 -4.54 -13.78 22.76
CA LEU A 297 -4.41 -15.17 23.20
C LEU A 297 -3.93 -15.31 24.65
N THR A 298 -3.12 -14.38 25.15
CA THR A 298 -2.50 -14.45 26.48
C THR A 298 -3.13 -13.50 27.47
N ASN A 299 -3.85 -12.49 27.00
CA ASN A 299 -4.35 -11.34 27.78
C ASN A 299 -3.21 -10.52 28.42
N ASP A 300 -2.02 -10.60 27.83
CA ASP A 300 -0.81 -9.90 28.27
C ASP A 300 -0.13 -9.20 27.09
N ASP A 301 0.80 -8.31 27.35
CA ASP A 301 1.58 -7.63 26.34
C ASP A 301 2.84 -8.42 26.01
N LEU A 302 3.28 -8.38 24.76
CA LEU A 302 4.56 -8.93 24.38
C LEU A 302 5.68 -8.17 25.10
N ASN A 303 6.56 -8.87 25.82
CA ASN A 303 7.60 -8.27 26.66
C ASN A 303 8.52 -7.31 25.91
N ASP A 304 8.89 -7.67 24.68
CA ASP A 304 9.55 -6.77 23.72
C ASP A 304 8.62 -6.53 22.55
N PHE A 305 8.12 -5.29 22.41
CA PHE A 305 7.29 -4.91 21.28
C PHE A 305 8.05 -4.88 19.96
N GLU A 306 9.39 -4.86 20.00
CA GLU A 306 10.22 -4.74 18.81
C GLU A 306 10.66 -6.12 18.29
N LEU A 307 10.04 -6.60 17.21
CA LEU A 307 10.43 -7.85 16.56
C LEU A 307 11.57 -7.59 15.56
N ASN A 308 12.78 -7.50 16.08
CA ASN A 308 13.97 -7.11 15.32
C ASN A 308 14.26 -8.07 14.16
N GLU A 309 13.92 -9.35 14.28
CA GLU A 309 14.15 -10.40 13.27
C GLU A 309 13.41 -10.10 11.95
N ILE A 310 12.25 -9.43 12.02
CA ILE A 310 11.46 -9.06 10.84
C ILE A 310 11.54 -7.59 10.47
N ARG A 311 12.37 -6.81 11.17
CA ARG A 311 12.68 -5.42 10.82
C ARG A 311 13.83 -5.34 9.82
N GLY A 312 14.06 -4.16 9.23
CA GLY A 312 15.17 -3.88 8.33
C GLY A 312 14.88 -4.12 6.84
N LEU A 313 15.95 -4.07 6.02
CA LEU A 313 15.85 -4.08 4.55
C LEU A 313 16.01 -5.47 3.93
N ASP A 314 16.27 -6.54 4.68
CA ASP A 314 16.44 -7.86 4.12
C ASP A 314 15.21 -8.29 3.30
N SER A 315 15.50 -8.94 2.17
CA SER A 315 14.47 -9.31 1.21
C SER A 315 13.54 -10.42 1.70
N VAL A 316 14.07 -11.32 2.53
CA VAL A 316 13.32 -12.38 3.20
C VAL A 316 13.76 -12.38 4.66
N LYS A 317 12.80 -12.31 5.55
CA LYS A 317 12.99 -12.27 7.00
C LYS A 317 12.03 -13.27 7.64
N GLU A 318 12.46 -13.91 8.70
CA GLU A 318 11.68 -14.92 9.41
C GLU A 318 11.74 -14.64 10.91
N ALA A 319 10.67 -14.95 11.61
CA ALA A 319 10.62 -14.98 13.07
C ALA A 319 9.76 -16.12 13.57
N ASN A 320 10.10 -16.62 14.75
CA ASN A 320 9.35 -17.62 15.47
C ASN A 320 8.94 -17.04 16.82
N ILE A 321 7.66 -17.16 17.15
CA ILE A 321 7.12 -16.62 18.40
C ILE A 321 6.31 -17.70 19.10
N PHE A 322 6.58 -17.91 20.38
CA PHE A 322 5.82 -18.84 21.19
C PHE A 322 4.65 -18.14 21.88
N ILE A 323 3.45 -18.63 21.62
CA ILE A 323 2.22 -18.14 22.23
C ILE A 323 1.49 -19.36 22.84
N ASN A 324 1.31 -19.39 24.16
CA ASN A 324 0.67 -20.51 24.87
C ASN A 324 1.25 -21.87 24.48
N ASN A 325 2.57 -22.01 24.47
CA ASN A 325 3.32 -23.22 24.08
C ASN A 325 3.16 -23.65 22.61
N LYS A 326 2.55 -22.83 21.78
CA LYS A 326 2.48 -23.03 20.33
C LYS A 326 3.44 -22.11 19.61
N GLU A 327 4.28 -22.68 18.77
CA GLU A 327 5.16 -21.92 17.88
C GLU A 327 4.36 -21.34 16.72
N ILE A 328 4.52 -20.05 16.46
CA ILE A 328 3.96 -19.32 15.34
C ILE A 328 5.11 -18.83 14.46
N ASN A 329 5.19 -19.37 13.27
CA ASN A 329 6.25 -19.07 12.30
C ASN A 329 5.76 -18.00 11.31
N ILE A 330 6.58 -16.98 11.10
CA ILE A 330 6.26 -15.81 10.30
C ILE A 330 7.30 -15.65 9.20
N ALA A 331 6.86 -15.29 7.99
CA ALA A 331 7.74 -14.85 6.93
C ALA A 331 7.36 -13.45 6.45
N VAL A 332 8.35 -12.61 6.20
CA VAL A 332 8.23 -11.30 5.56
C VAL A 332 9.05 -11.31 4.28
N VAL A 333 8.39 -11.05 3.15
CA VAL A 333 9.01 -11.16 1.84
C VAL A 333 8.86 -9.88 1.04
N ASN A 334 9.97 -9.37 0.53
CA ASN A 334 10.03 -8.19 -0.33
C ASN A 334 10.34 -8.56 -1.77
N GLY A 335 9.55 -7.99 -2.68
CA GLY A 335 9.70 -8.15 -4.12
C GLY A 335 9.06 -9.42 -4.67
N MET A 336 8.49 -9.33 -5.87
CA MET A 336 7.72 -10.43 -6.48
C MET A 336 8.57 -11.66 -6.81
N ASN A 337 9.87 -11.51 -7.08
CA ASN A 337 10.74 -12.67 -7.31
C ASN A 337 10.90 -13.55 -6.06
N ASN A 338 11.04 -12.92 -4.90
CA ASN A 338 11.15 -13.64 -3.63
C ASN A 338 9.80 -14.22 -3.25
N ALA A 339 8.71 -13.48 -3.49
CA ALA A 339 7.35 -13.99 -3.34
C ALA A 339 7.10 -15.22 -4.22
N LYS A 340 7.53 -15.19 -5.49
CA LYS A 340 7.48 -16.36 -6.39
C LYS A 340 8.17 -17.57 -5.79
N LYS A 341 9.42 -17.41 -5.35
CA LYS A 341 10.20 -18.52 -4.75
C LYS A 341 9.49 -19.10 -3.52
N LEU A 342 8.95 -18.23 -2.66
CA LEU A 342 8.22 -18.65 -1.47
C LEU A 342 6.94 -19.43 -1.83
N LEU A 343 6.10 -18.87 -2.72
CA LEU A 343 4.84 -19.50 -3.14
C LEU A 343 5.07 -20.84 -3.83
N GLU A 344 6.10 -20.95 -4.67
CA GLU A 344 6.48 -22.23 -5.28
C GLU A 344 6.93 -23.29 -4.24
N ASN A 345 7.63 -22.86 -3.18
CA ASN A 345 8.00 -23.78 -2.09
C ASN A 345 6.77 -24.22 -1.29
N ILE A 346 5.84 -23.31 -1.00
CA ILE A 346 4.58 -23.65 -0.33
C ILE A 346 3.78 -24.65 -1.18
N LYS A 347 3.69 -24.43 -2.49
CA LYS A 347 3.01 -25.33 -3.44
C LYS A 347 3.59 -26.74 -3.44
N LYS A 348 4.89 -26.87 -3.18
CA LYS A 348 5.58 -28.19 -3.02
C LYS A 348 5.42 -28.79 -1.61
N GLY A 349 4.54 -28.24 -0.77
CA GLY A 349 4.34 -28.71 0.61
C GLY A 349 5.44 -28.32 1.60
N LYS A 350 6.33 -27.40 1.23
CA LYS A 350 7.47 -26.97 2.07
C LYS A 350 7.15 -25.68 2.83
N SER A 351 6.02 -25.62 3.52
CA SER A 351 5.68 -24.47 4.35
C SER A 351 5.70 -24.81 5.83
N LYS A 352 6.32 -23.95 6.61
CA LYS A 352 6.30 -24.00 8.08
C LYS A 352 5.56 -22.80 8.69
N TYR A 353 5.02 -21.88 7.86
CA TYR A 353 4.53 -20.59 8.32
C TYR A 353 3.03 -20.62 8.61
N GLU A 354 2.62 -19.90 9.65
CA GLU A 354 1.22 -19.56 9.93
C GLU A 354 0.84 -18.22 9.30
N PHE A 355 1.79 -17.27 9.23
CA PHE A 355 1.54 -15.95 8.66
C PHE A 355 2.64 -15.49 7.70
N ILE A 356 2.25 -14.86 6.61
CA ILE A 356 3.18 -14.34 5.59
C ILE A 356 2.79 -12.91 5.21
N GLU A 357 3.75 -11.99 5.31
CA GLU A 357 3.66 -10.66 4.73
C GLU A 357 4.39 -10.63 3.38
N ILE A 358 3.70 -10.23 2.30
CA ILE A 358 4.32 -10.03 0.98
C ILE A 358 4.19 -8.56 0.59
N MET A 359 5.34 -7.86 0.51
CA MET A 359 5.43 -6.49 0.01
C MET A 359 6.16 -6.45 -1.32
N ASN A 360 5.57 -5.84 -2.36
CA ASN A 360 6.26 -5.71 -3.65
C ASN A 360 7.45 -4.76 -3.57
N CYS A 361 7.32 -3.66 -2.81
CA CYS A 361 8.36 -2.65 -2.71
C CYS A 361 9.41 -3.05 -1.69
N TYR A 362 10.70 -2.97 -2.07
CA TYR A 362 11.83 -3.24 -1.21
C TYR A 362 11.89 -2.21 -0.06
N GLY A 363 11.89 -2.69 1.17
CA GLY A 363 11.78 -1.88 2.38
C GLY A 363 10.35 -1.50 2.79
N GLY A 364 9.32 -1.89 2.00
CA GLY A 364 7.91 -1.57 2.25
C GLY A 364 7.44 -0.31 1.51
N CYS A 365 6.36 0.28 1.99
CA CYS A 365 5.70 1.44 1.35
C CYS A 365 6.59 2.70 1.27
N ILE A 366 7.61 2.81 2.14
CA ILE A 366 8.62 3.89 2.08
C ILE A 366 9.44 3.90 0.79
N GLY A 367 9.52 2.78 0.08
CA GLY A 367 10.14 2.61 -1.25
C GLY A 367 9.11 2.57 -2.39
N GLY A 368 7.87 2.99 -2.17
CA GLY A 368 6.78 2.86 -3.12
C GLY A 368 6.98 3.65 -4.42
N GLY A 369 6.50 3.08 -5.54
CA GLY A 369 6.66 3.66 -6.88
C GLY A 369 6.03 5.03 -7.10
N GLY A 370 5.06 5.42 -6.26
CA GLY A 370 4.46 6.75 -6.25
C GLY A 370 5.16 7.76 -5.32
N GLY A 371 6.27 7.37 -4.67
CA GLY A 371 7.09 8.24 -3.83
C GLY A 371 8.13 9.06 -4.61
N PRO A 372 8.93 9.91 -3.93
CA PRO A 372 10.08 10.58 -4.50
C PRO A 372 11.06 9.58 -5.13
N LYS A 373 11.75 10.00 -6.19
CA LYS A 373 12.75 9.17 -6.83
C LYS A 373 13.92 8.95 -5.89
N LEU A 374 14.31 7.68 -5.73
CA LEU A 374 15.49 7.29 -4.97
C LEU A 374 16.75 7.45 -5.83
N ASP A 375 17.82 7.92 -5.23
CA ASP A 375 19.14 7.83 -5.83
C ASP A 375 19.62 6.37 -5.77
N ILE A 376 20.09 5.84 -6.89
CA ILE A 376 20.52 4.44 -6.99
C ILE A 376 21.69 4.13 -6.05
N TYR A 377 22.57 5.08 -5.84
CA TYR A 377 23.77 4.90 -5.01
C TYR A 377 23.47 5.01 -3.51
N GLU A 378 22.43 5.75 -3.14
CA GLU A 378 22.03 6.00 -1.75
C GLU A 378 20.73 5.30 -1.35
N GLU A 379 20.14 4.47 -2.21
CA GLU A 379 18.81 3.91 -2.05
C GLU A 379 18.60 3.25 -0.67
N ASN A 380 19.53 2.40 -0.24
CA ASN A 380 19.43 1.72 1.05
C ASN A 380 19.52 2.69 2.21
N LEU A 381 20.47 3.64 2.19
CA LEU A 381 20.62 4.67 3.20
C LEU A 381 19.36 5.52 3.34
N ILE A 382 18.76 5.92 2.22
CA ILE A 382 17.52 6.71 2.20
C ILE A 382 16.38 5.91 2.82
N LYS A 383 16.22 4.64 2.42
CA LYS A 383 15.18 3.76 2.98
C LYS A 383 15.36 3.53 4.47
N GLU A 384 16.57 3.27 4.94
CA GLU A 384 16.86 3.12 6.37
C GLU A 384 16.47 4.38 7.17
N LYS A 385 16.81 5.57 6.68
CA LYS A 385 16.41 6.84 7.34
C LYS A 385 14.88 6.99 7.41
N ARG A 386 14.16 6.65 6.32
CA ARG A 386 12.70 6.66 6.29
C ARG A 386 12.10 5.64 7.27
N MET A 387 12.62 4.40 7.29
CA MET A 387 12.20 3.33 8.20
C MET A 387 12.39 3.72 9.67
N ASN A 388 13.61 4.18 10.01
CA ASN A 388 13.96 4.57 11.36
C ASN A 388 13.09 5.72 11.88
N SER A 389 12.65 6.61 11.00
CA SER A 389 11.72 7.68 11.38
C SER A 389 10.35 7.12 11.79
N LEU A 390 9.83 6.11 11.09
CA LEU A 390 8.58 5.44 11.47
C LEU A 390 8.72 4.58 12.73
N TYR A 391 9.83 3.83 12.88
CA TYR A 391 10.15 3.10 14.11
C TYR A 391 10.23 4.03 15.33
N LYS A 392 10.88 5.19 15.16
CA LYS A 392 10.92 6.21 16.23
C LYS A 392 9.52 6.69 16.61
N LYS A 393 8.59 6.83 15.63
CA LYS A 393 7.21 7.22 15.92
C LYS A 393 6.43 6.14 16.66
N ASP A 394 6.57 4.88 16.28
CA ASP A 394 6.04 3.75 17.06
C ASP A 394 6.55 3.79 18.49
N LYS A 395 7.88 3.93 18.66
CA LYS A 395 8.53 3.93 19.98
C LYS A 395 8.06 5.03 20.92
N ILE A 396 7.80 6.24 20.43
CA ILE A 396 7.41 7.40 21.25
C ILE A 396 5.90 7.56 21.42
N LYS A 397 5.08 6.86 20.63
CA LYS A 397 3.62 6.97 20.69
C LYS A 397 3.12 6.38 22.03
N LYS A 398 2.22 7.08 22.74
CA LYS A 398 1.64 6.61 24.01
C LYS A 398 0.80 5.34 23.81
N ILE A 399 -0.07 5.34 22.79
CA ILE A 399 -0.83 4.16 22.38
C ILE A 399 0.08 3.33 21.48
N LYS A 400 0.64 2.23 22.01
CA LYS A 400 1.62 1.38 21.32
C LYS A 400 0.98 0.50 20.25
N THR A 401 -0.12 -0.09 20.58
CA THR A 401 -0.71 -1.18 19.80
C THR A 401 -2.20 -0.93 19.54
N SER A 402 -2.74 -1.62 18.54
CA SER A 402 -4.11 -1.46 18.06
C SER A 402 -5.15 -1.80 19.13
N TYR A 403 -4.91 -2.82 19.96
CA TYR A 403 -5.82 -3.23 21.05
C TYR A 403 -5.85 -2.23 22.20
N MET A 404 -4.78 -1.45 22.41
CA MET A 404 -4.75 -0.36 23.40
C MET A 404 -5.51 0.90 22.92
N ASN A 405 -5.89 0.96 21.64
CA ASN A 405 -6.55 2.13 21.08
C ASN A 405 -8.02 2.18 21.46
N SER A 406 -8.35 2.99 22.46
CA SER A 406 -9.73 3.17 22.95
C SER A 406 -10.69 3.68 21.86
N ALA A 407 -10.20 4.43 20.86
CA ALA A 407 -11.03 4.87 19.75
C ALA A 407 -11.49 3.68 18.89
N ILE A 408 -10.63 2.67 18.69
CA ILE A 408 -10.97 1.41 18.01
C ILE A 408 -11.98 0.62 18.84
N THR A 409 -11.70 0.40 20.14
CA THR A 409 -12.60 -0.33 21.02
C THR A 409 -13.99 0.32 21.07
N ASN A 410 -14.05 1.65 21.11
CA ASN A 410 -15.32 2.40 21.09
C ASN A 410 -16.07 2.26 19.76
N LEU A 411 -15.36 2.21 18.62
CA LEU A 411 -15.98 1.97 17.31
C LEU A 411 -16.63 0.59 17.26
N TYR A 412 -15.95 -0.45 17.75
CA TYR A 412 -16.55 -1.79 17.83
C TYR A 412 -17.78 -1.81 18.75
N LYS A 413 -17.66 -1.29 19.98
CA LYS A 413 -18.79 -1.25 20.93
C LYS A 413 -20.01 -0.50 20.39
N LYS A 414 -19.81 0.64 19.73
CA LYS A 414 -20.90 1.53 19.31
C LYS A 414 -21.44 1.21 17.91
N TYR A 415 -20.65 0.57 17.06
CA TYR A 415 -21.02 0.47 15.65
C TYR A 415 -20.74 -0.89 14.99
N LEU A 416 -19.50 -1.40 15.05
CA LEU A 416 -19.11 -2.61 14.32
C LEU A 416 -19.56 -3.92 14.99
N GLY A 417 -19.77 -3.91 16.32
CA GLY A 417 -20.04 -5.10 17.12
C GLY A 417 -18.74 -5.72 17.63
N LYS A 418 -18.46 -6.94 17.23
CA LYS A 418 -17.20 -7.64 17.60
C LYS A 418 -16.30 -7.81 16.36
N PRO A 419 -14.97 -7.91 16.52
CA PRO A 419 -14.07 -8.26 15.44
C PRO A 419 -14.50 -9.58 14.77
N ASN A 420 -14.31 -9.67 13.47
CA ASN A 420 -14.82 -10.76 12.61
C ASN A 420 -16.33 -11.03 12.72
N GLY A 421 -17.09 -10.15 13.39
CA GLY A 421 -18.53 -10.26 13.48
C GLY A 421 -19.23 -9.88 12.18
N LYS A 422 -20.52 -10.18 12.06
CA LYS A 422 -21.32 -9.99 10.83
C LYS A 422 -21.19 -8.57 10.23
N LYS A 423 -21.26 -7.52 11.07
CA LYS A 423 -21.17 -6.13 10.61
C LYS A 423 -19.74 -5.72 10.27
N ALA A 424 -18.76 -6.15 11.05
CA ALA A 424 -17.35 -5.95 10.76
C ALA A 424 -16.97 -6.62 9.44
N LYS A 425 -17.32 -7.89 9.24
CA LYS A 425 -17.09 -8.61 7.97
C LYS A 425 -17.73 -7.89 6.78
N LYS A 426 -18.95 -7.41 6.90
CA LYS A 426 -19.62 -6.67 5.81
C LYS A 426 -18.88 -5.39 5.41
N LEU A 427 -18.31 -4.65 6.36
CA LEU A 427 -17.72 -3.33 6.10
C LEU A 427 -16.21 -3.38 5.87
N LEU A 428 -15.49 -4.27 6.56
CA LEU A 428 -14.04 -4.29 6.64
C LEU A 428 -13.39 -5.43 5.85
N HIS A 429 -14.17 -6.40 5.38
CA HIS A 429 -13.65 -7.53 4.59
C HIS A 429 -14.05 -7.43 3.12
N THR A 430 -13.38 -8.22 2.30
CA THR A 430 -13.57 -8.31 0.85
C THR A 430 -13.32 -9.73 0.36
N SER A 431 -13.46 -9.95 -0.93
CA SER A 431 -13.12 -11.21 -1.60
C SER A 431 -12.19 -10.95 -2.77
N TYR A 432 -11.52 -12.00 -3.22
CA TYR A 432 -10.61 -11.97 -4.35
C TYR A 432 -11.06 -12.97 -5.40
N SER A 433 -10.69 -12.73 -6.66
CA SER A 433 -11.10 -13.54 -7.79
C SER A 433 -9.90 -14.00 -8.63
N ASP A 434 -10.02 -15.16 -9.25
CA ASP A 434 -9.05 -15.64 -10.22
C ASP A 434 -9.02 -14.72 -11.45
N LYS A 435 -7.84 -14.18 -11.73
CA LYS A 435 -7.56 -13.30 -12.89
C LYS A 435 -6.52 -13.90 -13.82
N SER A 436 -6.20 -15.21 -13.66
CA SER A 436 -5.20 -15.89 -14.45
C SER A 436 -5.57 -16.00 -15.94
N LYS A 437 -6.86 -16.13 -16.26
CA LYS A 437 -7.36 -16.24 -17.65
C LYS A 437 -7.15 -14.98 -18.50
N LYS A 438 -6.76 -13.85 -17.92
CA LYS A 438 -6.41 -12.63 -18.63
C LYS A 438 -4.92 -12.52 -18.95
N VAL A 439 -4.12 -13.54 -18.62
CA VAL A 439 -2.65 -13.53 -18.71
C VAL A 439 -2.16 -14.29 -19.94
N GLY A 440 -3.04 -14.86 -20.76
CA GLY A 440 -2.65 -15.76 -21.87
C GLY A 440 -3.56 -15.79 -23.09
N ASP A 441 -4.62 -14.98 -23.12
CA ASP A 441 -5.48 -14.86 -24.33
C ASP A 441 -5.02 -13.75 -25.25
#